data_2d690556c85cba6442fd2c6de6a6f64e
#
_entry.id   2d690556c85cba6442fd2c6de6a6f64e
#
_cell.length_a   1.000
_cell.length_b   1.000
_cell.length_c   1.000
_cell.angle_alpha   90.00
_cell.angle_beta   90.00
_cell.angle_gamma   90.00
#
_symmetry.space_group_name_H-M   'P 1'
#
loop_
_entity.id
_entity.type
_entity.pdbx_description
1 polymer ?
#
loop_
_entity_poly.entity_id
_entity_poly.type
_entity_poly.pdbx_seq_one_letter_code
_entity_poly.pdbx_strand_id
1 'polypeptide(L)'
;MTLSALGFTLVGKADRVDLLRDGTAHIYDYKTGKPPSNAQQLHFDKQLLLEVEMLRQGGFEGLGALHVTNATYIGLGNEPENAPVPIGKTDVWAEFAQLIAAYQNPEQGYAARRAMLTADTASDYDHLSRYGEWSTNQPTHSIKVSK
;
A
#
# COMPACT_ATOMS: atom_id res chain seq x y z
N MET A 1 8.77 5.01 -10.80
CA MET A 1 7.66 5.35 -11.71
C MET A 1 7.04 6.68 -11.32
N THR A 2 6.63 7.53 -12.28
CA THR A 2 6.12 8.86 -12.00
C THR A 2 4.63 8.97 -12.34
N LEU A 3 3.83 9.46 -11.39
CA LEU A 3 2.46 9.95 -11.60
C LEU A 3 2.56 11.38 -12.17
N SER A 4 2.75 11.49 -13.48
CA SER A 4 3.11 12.76 -14.14
C SER A 4 2.10 13.88 -13.87
N ALA A 5 0.81 13.57 -13.84
CA ALA A 5 -0.26 14.55 -13.57
C ALA A 5 -0.18 15.16 -12.16
N LEU A 6 0.45 14.47 -11.21
CA LEU A 6 0.58 14.88 -9.81
C LEU A 6 2.00 15.30 -9.44
N GLY A 7 2.97 15.21 -10.35
CA GLY A 7 4.37 15.46 -10.05
C GLY A 7 4.95 14.55 -8.96
N PHE A 8 4.34 13.38 -8.74
CA PHE A 8 4.72 12.43 -7.68
C PHE A 8 5.47 11.24 -8.27
N THR A 9 6.55 10.83 -7.63
CA THR A 9 7.33 9.66 -8.04
C THR A 9 7.23 8.57 -6.99
N LEU A 10 6.66 7.42 -7.39
CA LEU A 10 6.68 6.19 -6.62
C LEU A 10 7.96 5.41 -6.92
N VAL A 11 8.68 5.02 -5.89
CA VAL A 11 9.88 4.17 -5.98
C VAL A 11 9.59 2.88 -5.24
N GLY A 12 9.97 1.75 -5.82
CA GLY A 12 9.82 0.43 -5.22
C GLY A 12 11.00 -0.46 -5.56
N LYS A 13 11.23 -1.45 -4.70
CA LYS A 13 12.21 -2.51 -4.91
C LYS A 13 11.52 -3.83 -4.65
N ALA A 14 11.28 -4.60 -5.71
CA ALA A 14 10.71 -5.93 -5.59
C ALA A 14 11.75 -6.91 -5.01
N ASP A 15 11.32 -7.80 -4.13
CA ASP A 15 12.18 -8.85 -3.60
C ASP A 15 12.50 -9.90 -4.67
N ARG A 16 11.49 -10.27 -5.48
CA ARG A 16 11.66 -11.24 -6.58
C ARG A 16 10.63 -11.05 -7.66
N VAL A 17 11.10 -11.03 -8.92
CA VAL A 17 10.28 -11.07 -10.12
C VAL A 17 10.73 -12.22 -10.99
N ASP A 18 9.82 -13.14 -11.30
CA ASP A 18 10.06 -14.26 -12.21
C ASP A 18 9.45 -13.94 -13.57
N LEU A 19 10.29 -13.98 -14.61
CA LEU A 19 9.84 -13.88 -16.01
C LEU A 19 9.55 -15.27 -16.55
N LEU A 20 8.34 -15.48 -17.03
CA LEU A 20 7.91 -16.75 -17.56
C LEU A 20 8.17 -16.85 -19.07
N ARG A 21 8.23 -18.08 -19.60
CA ARG A 21 8.50 -18.31 -21.02
C ARG A 21 7.44 -17.77 -21.97
N ASP A 22 6.22 -17.59 -21.47
CA ASP A 22 5.09 -17.00 -22.22
C ASP A 22 5.09 -15.47 -22.22
N GLY A 23 6.10 -14.84 -21.62
CA GLY A 23 6.22 -13.40 -21.54
C GLY A 23 5.43 -12.76 -20.39
N THR A 24 4.79 -13.56 -19.54
CA THR A 24 4.15 -13.07 -18.32
C THR A 24 5.13 -12.98 -17.15
N ALA A 25 4.71 -12.38 -16.04
CA ALA A 25 5.53 -12.26 -14.85
C ALA A 25 4.77 -12.70 -13.58
N HIS A 26 5.51 -13.25 -12.65
CA HIS A 26 5.11 -13.44 -11.26
C HIS A 26 5.96 -12.55 -10.36
N ILE A 27 5.35 -11.97 -9.32
CA ILE A 27 6.07 -11.17 -8.32
C ILE A 27 5.86 -11.74 -6.92
N TYR A 28 6.91 -11.71 -6.12
CA TYR A 28 6.92 -12.25 -4.77
C TYR A 28 7.55 -11.27 -3.80
N ASP A 29 6.98 -11.22 -2.59
CA ASP A 29 7.52 -10.48 -1.44
C ASP A 29 7.64 -11.44 -0.25
N TYR A 30 8.78 -11.42 0.42
CA TYR A 30 9.08 -12.31 1.55
C TYR A 30 8.82 -11.60 2.88
N LYS A 31 7.98 -12.21 3.72
CA LYS A 31 7.67 -11.71 5.06
C LYS A 31 8.28 -12.64 6.12
N THR A 32 9.06 -12.09 7.04
CA THR A 32 9.64 -12.86 8.17
C THR A 32 8.58 -13.34 9.16
N GLY A 33 7.41 -12.69 9.17
CA GLY A 33 6.24 -13.07 9.98
C GLY A 33 5.10 -13.60 9.13
N LYS A 34 3.89 -13.48 9.66
CA LYS A 34 2.67 -13.85 8.95
C LYS A 34 2.38 -12.85 7.83
N PRO A 35 2.08 -13.34 6.61
CA PRO A 35 1.67 -12.48 5.50
C PRO A 35 0.36 -11.73 5.81
N PRO A 36 0.11 -10.58 5.14
CA PRO A 36 -1.13 -9.86 5.31
C PRO A 36 -2.33 -10.66 4.79
N SER A 37 -3.43 -10.64 5.52
CA SER A 37 -4.69 -11.23 5.09
C SER A 37 -5.27 -10.48 3.86
N ASN A 38 -6.21 -11.09 3.14
CA ASN A 38 -6.84 -10.45 1.99
C ASN A 38 -7.46 -9.08 2.33
N ALA A 39 -8.08 -8.95 3.50
CA ALA A 39 -8.64 -7.67 3.95
C ALA A 39 -7.54 -6.63 4.20
N GLN A 40 -6.43 -7.03 4.81
CA GLN A 40 -5.28 -6.14 4.99
C GLN A 40 -4.70 -5.69 3.66
N GLN A 41 -4.51 -6.61 2.70
CA GLN A 41 -4.00 -6.29 1.36
C GLN A 41 -4.89 -5.29 0.61
N LEU A 42 -6.21 -5.40 0.74
CA LEU A 42 -7.14 -4.50 0.06
C LEU A 42 -7.21 -3.10 0.68
N HIS A 43 -6.95 -2.96 1.98
CA HIS A 43 -7.20 -1.71 2.70
C HIS A 43 -5.94 -1.04 3.27
N PHE A 44 -4.88 -1.81 3.57
CA PHE A 44 -3.70 -1.30 4.26
C PHE A 44 -2.38 -1.66 3.58
N ASP A 45 -2.11 -2.94 3.38
CA ASP A 45 -0.83 -3.46 2.86
C ASP A 45 -0.85 -3.56 1.33
N LYS A 46 -0.91 -2.41 0.66
CA LYS A 46 -0.99 -2.34 -0.80
C LYS A 46 0.36 -2.43 -1.51
N GLN A 47 1.44 -2.76 -0.80
CA GLN A 47 2.80 -2.81 -1.37
C GLN A 47 2.83 -3.64 -2.65
N LEU A 48 2.50 -4.92 -2.56
CA LEU A 48 2.63 -5.84 -3.69
C LEU A 48 1.61 -5.55 -4.81
N LEU A 49 0.43 -5.02 -4.49
CA LEU A 49 -0.53 -4.54 -5.48
C LEU A 49 0.02 -3.34 -6.28
N LEU A 50 0.70 -2.40 -5.62
CA LEU A 50 1.35 -1.27 -6.29
C LEU A 50 2.53 -1.73 -7.14
N GLU A 51 3.33 -2.69 -6.67
CA GLU A 51 4.44 -3.25 -7.44
C GLU A 51 3.96 -3.99 -8.70
N VAL A 52 2.80 -4.67 -8.62
CA VAL A 52 2.13 -5.26 -9.80
C VAL A 52 1.81 -4.19 -10.84
N GLU A 53 1.24 -3.06 -10.43
CA GLU A 53 0.92 -1.97 -11.35
C GLU A 53 2.20 -1.29 -11.89
N MET A 54 3.24 -1.18 -11.08
CA MET A 54 4.56 -0.70 -11.55
C MET A 54 5.13 -1.62 -12.62
N LEU A 55 5.05 -2.95 -12.48
CA LEU A 55 5.48 -3.90 -13.50
C LEU A 55 4.65 -3.78 -14.78
N ARG A 56 3.33 -3.66 -14.67
CA ARG A 56 2.42 -3.51 -15.82
C ARG A 56 2.72 -2.24 -16.64
N GLN A 57 3.20 -1.21 -15.99
CA GLN A 57 3.50 0.07 -16.61
C GLN A 57 4.98 0.26 -16.95
N GLY A 58 5.82 -0.78 -16.78
CA GLY A 58 7.25 -0.72 -17.08
C GLY A 58 8.05 0.15 -16.11
N GLY A 59 7.58 0.25 -14.86
CA GLY A 59 8.22 1.07 -13.83
C GLY A 59 9.50 0.50 -13.23
N PHE A 60 9.82 -0.77 -13.51
CA PHE A 60 11.07 -1.40 -13.08
C PHE A 60 12.13 -1.32 -14.19
N GLU A 61 13.31 -0.87 -13.82
CA GLU A 61 14.42 -0.69 -14.76
C GLU A 61 14.82 -2.04 -15.39
N GLY A 62 14.99 -2.05 -16.71
CA GLY A 62 15.45 -3.21 -17.47
C GLY A 62 14.39 -4.28 -17.76
N LEU A 63 13.16 -4.15 -17.22
CA LEU A 63 12.13 -5.18 -17.42
C LEU A 63 11.08 -4.78 -18.47
N GLY A 64 10.86 -3.48 -18.71
CA GLY A 64 9.76 -3.01 -19.54
C GLY A 64 8.37 -3.28 -18.93
N ALA A 65 7.33 -3.11 -19.73
CA ALA A 65 5.96 -3.38 -19.31
C ALA A 65 5.64 -4.88 -19.40
N LEU A 66 5.15 -5.48 -18.32
CA LEU A 66 4.91 -6.91 -18.21
C LEU A 66 3.46 -7.20 -17.79
N HIS A 67 2.90 -8.25 -18.36
CA HIS A 67 1.63 -8.78 -17.88
C HIS A 67 1.85 -9.65 -16.63
N VAL A 68 1.40 -9.17 -15.47
CA VAL A 68 1.55 -9.91 -14.20
C VAL A 68 0.34 -10.82 -13.99
N THR A 69 0.59 -12.11 -13.91
CA THR A 69 -0.44 -13.14 -13.74
C THR A 69 -0.52 -13.68 -12.31
N ASN A 70 0.53 -13.50 -11.51
CA ASN A 70 0.54 -13.90 -10.11
C ASN A 70 1.35 -12.93 -9.26
N ALA A 71 0.85 -12.63 -8.07
CA ALA A 71 1.57 -11.92 -7.02
C ALA A 71 1.29 -12.61 -5.68
N THR A 72 2.33 -12.86 -4.88
CA THR A 72 2.18 -13.66 -3.67
C THR A 72 3.14 -13.20 -2.59
N TYR A 73 2.61 -12.96 -1.39
CA TYR A 73 3.42 -12.86 -0.18
C TYR A 73 3.82 -14.25 0.29
N ILE A 74 5.09 -14.45 0.59
CA ILE A 74 5.65 -15.70 1.11
C ILE A 74 6.05 -15.47 2.56
N GLY A 75 5.28 -16.02 3.49
CA GLY A 75 5.59 -16.00 4.91
C GLY A 75 6.66 -17.05 5.27
N LEU A 76 7.73 -16.60 5.90
CA LEU A 76 8.86 -17.42 6.34
C LEU A 76 8.85 -17.66 7.87
N GLY A 77 7.74 -17.38 8.54
CA GLY A 77 7.57 -17.61 9.97
C GLY A 77 7.59 -19.09 10.35
N ASN A 78 7.29 -19.37 11.63
CA ASN A 78 7.27 -20.76 12.14
C ASN A 78 6.27 -21.67 11.39
N GLU A 79 5.20 -21.09 10.88
CA GLU A 79 4.24 -21.74 9.99
C GLU A 79 4.31 -21.06 8.62
N PRO A 80 5.06 -21.62 7.66
CA PRO A 80 5.17 -21.04 6.32
C PRO A 80 3.80 -20.95 5.64
N GLU A 81 3.46 -19.78 5.14
CA GLU A 81 2.17 -19.51 4.51
C GLU A 81 2.35 -18.68 3.24
N ASN A 82 1.62 -19.02 2.19
CA ASN A 82 1.55 -18.23 0.97
C ASN A 82 0.22 -17.47 0.93
N ALA A 83 0.27 -16.16 0.82
CA ALA A 83 -0.90 -15.31 0.68
C ALA A 83 -0.95 -14.68 -0.72
N PRO A 84 -1.76 -15.22 -1.64
CA PRO A 84 -1.92 -14.65 -2.96
C PRO A 84 -2.58 -13.27 -2.89
N VAL A 85 -2.14 -12.39 -3.78
CA VAL A 85 -2.65 -11.02 -3.87
C VAL A 85 -3.89 -10.98 -4.78
N PRO A 86 -4.96 -10.30 -4.40
CA PRO A 86 -6.20 -10.22 -5.18
C PRO A 86 -6.06 -9.25 -6.36
N ILE A 87 -5.23 -9.58 -7.34
CA ILE A 87 -4.98 -8.76 -8.54
C ILE A 87 -6.30 -8.47 -9.28
N GLY A 88 -6.54 -7.20 -9.62
CA GLY A 88 -7.68 -6.77 -10.43
C GLY A 88 -9.01 -6.67 -9.69
N LYS A 89 -9.03 -6.84 -8.36
CA LYS A 89 -10.26 -6.61 -7.57
C LYS A 89 -10.55 -5.13 -7.33
N THR A 90 -9.54 -4.28 -7.32
CA THR A 90 -9.65 -2.84 -7.19
C THR A 90 -8.72 -2.16 -8.20
N ASP A 91 -9.01 -0.94 -8.57
CA ASP A 91 -8.09 -0.09 -9.31
C ASP A 91 -7.14 0.59 -8.31
N VAL A 92 -6.14 -0.19 -7.85
CA VAL A 92 -5.19 0.28 -6.84
C VAL A 92 -4.42 1.51 -7.30
N TRP A 93 -4.19 1.64 -8.61
CA TRP A 93 -3.46 2.79 -9.15
C TRP A 93 -4.28 4.06 -9.09
N ALA A 94 -5.57 4.00 -9.44
CA ALA A 94 -6.48 5.13 -9.30
C ALA A 94 -6.70 5.51 -7.83
N GLU A 95 -6.87 4.54 -6.93
CA GLU A 95 -6.97 4.77 -5.49
C GLU A 95 -5.71 5.45 -4.93
N PHE A 96 -4.53 5.01 -5.35
CA PHE A 96 -3.27 5.62 -4.97
C PHE A 96 -3.14 7.06 -5.49
N ALA A 97 -3.49 7.29 -6.76
CA ALA A 97 -3.48 8.63 -7.34
C ALA A 97 -4.44 9.58 -6.59
N GLN A 98 -5.64 9.13 -6.25
CA GLN A 98 -6.59 9.89 -5.43
C GLN A 98 -6.03 10.23 -4.05
N LEU A 99 -5.35 9.27 -3.40
CA LEU A 99 -4.70 9.49 -2.11
C LEU A 99 -3.64 10.58 -2.20
N ILE A 100 -2.75 10.50 -3.19
CA ILE A 100 -1.71 11.51 -3.39
C ILE A 100 -2.32 12.87 -3.69
N ALA A 101 -3.31 12.95 -4.57
CA ALA A 101 -4.00 14.20 -4.89
C ALA A 101 -4.66 14.83 -3.64
N ALA A 102 -5.28 14.01 -2.80
CA ALA A 102 -5.89 14.49 -1.55
C ALA A 102 -4.84 15.14 -0.64
N TYR A 103 -3.68 14.51 -0.45
CA TYR A 103 -2.62 15.04 0.42
C TYR A 103 -1.74 16.12 -0.22
N GLN A 104 -1.85 16.35 -1.51
CA GLN A 104 -1.28 17.54 -2.16
C GLN A 104 -2.16 18.80 -1.98
N ASN A 105 -3.42 18.62 -1.57
CA ASN A 105 -4.26 19.75 -1.21
C ASN A 105 -3.83 20.34 0.15
N PRO A 106 -3.41 21.61 0.21
CA PRO A 106 -2.97 22.25 1.46
C PRO A 106 -4.07 22.37 2.52
N GLU A 107 -5.34 22.26 2.13
CA GLU A 107 -6.47 22.22 3.06
C GLU A 107 -6.72 20.82 3.66
N GLN A 108 -6.04 19.79 3.16
CA GLN A 108 -6.14 18.42 3.67
C GLN A 108 -5.30 18.26 4.93
N GLY A 109 -5.96 18.11 6.07
CA GLY A 109 -5.28 17.81 7.33
C GLY A 109 -4.93 16.33 7.47
N TYR A 110 -3.99 16.04 8.36
CA TYR A 110 -3.65 14.67 8.76
C TYR A 110 -4.45 14.30 10.00
N ALA A 111 -5.36 13.32 9.86
CA ALA A 111 -6.14 12.82 10.98
C ALA A 111 -5.43 11.64 11.66
N ALA A 112 -5.29 11.72 12.98
CA ALA A 112 -4.80 10.61 13.78
C ALA A 112 -5.80 9.43 13.70
N ARG A 113 -5.28 8.21 13.58
CA ARG A 113 -6.08 6.98 13.57
C ARG A 113 -7.25 6.98 12.57
N ARG A 114 -7.05 7.57 11.40
CA ARG A 114 -8.09 7.64 10.36
C ARG A 114 -8.56 6.25 9.91
N ALA A 115 -7.65 5.30 9.82
CA ALA A 115 -7.95 3.91 9.50
C ALA A 115 -7.18 3.02 10.48
N MET A 116 -7.89 2.21 11.24
CA MET A 116 -7.31 1.29 12.21
C MET A 116 -7.55 -0.14 11.75
N LEU A 117 -6.50 -0.94 11.84
CA LEU A 117 -6.60 -2.38 11.57
C LEU A 117 -7.51 -3.06 12.61
N THR A 118 -7.35 -2.65 13.88
CA THR A 118 -8.23 -3.04 14.99
C THR A 118 -8.48 -1.83 15.89
N ALA A 119 -9.69 -1.75 16.48
CA ALA A 119 -10.11 -0.59 17.28
C ALA A 119 -9.23 -0.35 18.52
N ASP A 120 -8.71 -1.42 19.11
CA ASP A 120 -8.02 -1.38 20.42
C ASP A 120 -6.50 -1.56 20.31
N THR A 121 -5.93 -1.50 19.11
CA THR A 121 -4.48 -1.62 18.96
C THR A 121 -3.80 -0.35 19.45
N ALA A 122 -2.98 -0.47 20.49
CA ALA A 122 -2.09 0.61 20.92
C ALA A 122 -1.10 0.96 19.81
N SER A 123 -0.83 2.25 19.65
CA SER A 123 0.14 2.78 18.68
C SER A 123 1.21 3.56 19.43
N ASP A 124 2.46 3.45 18.95
CA ASP A 124 3.58 4.23 19.48
C ASP A 124 3.36 5.75 19.39
N TYR A 125 2.43 6.17 18.54
CA TYR A 125 2.08 7.58 18.31
C TYR A 125 0.84 8.05 19.08
N ASP A 126 0.26 7.22 19.94
CA ASP A 126 -0.96 7.57 20.68
C ASP A 126 -0.79 8.80 21.55
N HIS A 127 0.37 8.95 22.18
CA HIS A 127 0.69 10.15 22.98
C HIS A 127 0.71 11.43 22.15
N LEU A 128 1.25 11.38 20.94
CA LEU A 128 1.30 12.52 20.03
C LEU A 128 -0.09 12.89 19.49
N SER A 129 -0.93 11.91 19.30
CA SER A 129 -2.31 12.11 18.84
C SER A 129 -3.30 12.38 19.97
N ARG A 130 -2.83 12.35 21.26
CA ARG A 130 -3.67 12.47 22.45
C ARG A 130 -4.84 11.47 22.47
N TYR A 131 -4.56 10.26 21.95
CA TYR A 131 -5.56 9.19 21.94
C TYR A 131 -5.98 8.81 23.36
N GLY A 132 -7.29 8.67 23.57
CA GLY A 132 -7.89 8.49 24.89
C GLY A 132 -8.53 9.77 25.46
N GLU A 133 -8.17 10.96 24.92
CA GLU A 133 -8.82 12.23 25.25
C GLU A 133 -9.99 12.56 24.28
N TRP A 134 -10.11 11.79 23.20
CA TRP A 134 -11.17 11.89 22.18
C TRP A 134 -11.66 10.51 21.76
N SER A 135 -12.85 10.46 21.19
CA SER A 135 -13.46 9.23 20.68
C SER A 135 -13.40 9.19 19.15
N THR A 136 -13.19 8.01 18.59
CA THR A 136 -13.23 7.77 17.13
C THR A 136 -14.58 8.10 16.49
N ASN A 137 -15.65 8.22 17.30
CA ASN A 137 -16.98 8.65 16.86
C ASN A 137 -17.14 10.17 16.79
N GLN A 138 -16.17 10.94 17.30
CA GLN A 138 -16.22 12.39 17.20
C GLN A 138 -15.82 12.85 15.80
N PRO A 139 -16.45 13.91 15.27
CA PRO A 139 -16.06 14.47 13.99
C PRO A 139 -14.63 14.99 14.07
N THR A 140 -13.86 14.76 13.00
CA THR A 140 -12.50 15.28 12.90
C THR A 140 -12.52 16.80 12.71
N HIS A 141 -11.65 17.50 13.42
CA HIS A 141 -11.42 18.92 13.22
C HIS A 141 -10.06 19.12 12.52
N SER A 142 -10.08 19.79 11.38
CA SER A 142 -8.85 20.20 10.72
C SER A 142 -8.31 21.48 11.33
N ILE A 143 -7.07 21.45 11.79
CA ILE A 143 -6.36 22.63 12.24
C ILE A 143 -5.36 23.00 11.15
N LYS A 144 -5.48 24.22 10.60
CA LYS A 144 -4.48 24.72 9.66
C LYS A 144 -3.19 25.00 10.42
N VAL A 145 -2.10 24.41 9.93
CA VAL A 145 -0.78 24.78 10.42
C VAL A 145 -0.41 26.09 9.73
N SER A 146 -0.48 27.20 10.48
CA SER A 146 0.01 28.49 9.97
C SER A 146 1.50 28.39 9.67
N LYS A 147 1.89 28.93 8.51
CA LYS A 147 3.31 29.19 8.20
C LYS A 147 3.85 30.29 9.06
#